data_8d2181e375f29250e421b8e5cfaf9503
#
_entry.id   8d2181e375f29250e421b8e5cfaf9503
#
_cell.length_a   1.000
_cell.length_b   1.000
_cell.length_c   1.000
_cell.angle_alpha   90.00
_cell.angle_beta   90.00
_cell.angle_gamma   90.00
#
_symmetry.space_group_name_H-M   'P 1'
#
loop_
_entity.id
_entity.type
_entity.pdbx_description
1 polymer ?
#
loop_
_entity_poly.entity_id
_entity_poly.type
_entity_poly.pdbx_seq_one_letter_code
_entity_poly.pdbx_strand_id
1 'polypeptide(L)'
;MWLAIVVGVGLALGVLLLVNFLATRATLRPPRTPFFITPRDLGLPYQNVAFPSRDGIRLHGWWLPAPKPVGIAILCHGYLMNRCEPLPVARELWQVGFHCLVFDFRARGKSEGNLCTIGDLERLDVLSAVDFATRTAPDLPVVVYGASMGGAAAILAAAEDTRIRAVVADSAYARLNLAVKDWWRSAVGKASFLLHPTLLIGRLYTRQSAHKVAPEAVIAHIAPRPVLLMHGTHDQLIPPAHAERLYHAAREPKQLWWAQGCEHVQARYERPDEFYPLLVNFMLKAVGADDVGK
;
A
#
# COMPACT_ATOMS: atom_id res chain seq x y z
N MET A 1 14.48 6.39 -51.35
CA MET A 1 14.40 5.21 -50.50
C MET A 1 14.87 5.51 -49.07
N TRP A 2 16.10 5.98 -48.85
CA TRP A 2 16.62 6.30 -47.49
C TRP A 2 15.79 7.30 -46.70
N LEU A 3 15.34 8.40 -47.35
CA LEU A 3 14.50 9.43 -46.69
C LEU A 3 13.18 8.84 -46.17
N ALA A 4 12.51 7.99 -46.97
CA ALA A 4 11.26 7.35 -46.55
C ALA A 4 11.46 6.41 -45.38
N ILE A 5 12.59 5.67 -45.33
CA ILE A 5 12.94 4.80 -44.21
C ILE A 5 13.21 5.65 -42.94
N VAL A 6 13.98 6.71 -43.04
CA VAL A 6 14.28 7.61 -41.91
C VAL A 6 13.01 8.25 -41.35
N VAL A 7 12.13 8.73 -42.22
CA VAL A 7 10.83 9.31 -41.85
C VAL A 7 9.95 8.24 -41.18
N GLY A 8 9.89 7.02 -41.74
CA GLY A 8 9.10 5.91 -41.16
C GLY A 8 9.59 5.51 -39.79
N VAL A 9 10.90 5.36 -39.58
CA VAL A 9 11.51 5.06 -38.28
C VAL A 9 11.26 6.19 -37.28
N GLY A 10 11.39 7.45 -37.72
CA GLY A 10 11.11 8.61 -36.86
C GLY A 10 9.66 8.65 -36.38
N LEU A 11 8.70 8.39 -37.28
CA LEU A 11 7.29 8.28 -36.92
C LEU A 11 7.00 7.14 -35.94
N ALA A 12 7.58 5.95 -36.18
CA ALA A 12 7.41 4.79 -35.28
C ALA A 12 7.95 5.08 -33.89
N LEU A 13 9.13 5.70 -33.77
CA LEU A 13 9.69 6.12 -32.48
C LEU A 13 8.83 7.19 -31.80
N GLY A 14 8.32 8.16 -32.57
CA GLY A 14 7.39 9.18 -32.04
C GLY A 14 6.12 8.57 -31.46
N VAL A 15 5.51 7.63 -32.19
CA VAL A 15 4.33 6.89 -31.70
C VAL A 15 4.68 6.09 -30.43
N LEU A 16 5.81 5.37 -30.42
CA LEU A 16 6.24 4.60 -29.25
C LEU A 16 6.42 5.50 -28.02
N LEU A 17 7.07 6.65 -28.16
CA LEU A 17 7.26 7.59 -27.05
C LEU A 17 5.94 8.20 -26.59
N LEU A 18 5.03 8.53 -27.51
CA LEU A 18 3.70 9.04 -27.16
C LEU A 18 2.90 8.00 -26.37
N VAL A 19 2.88 6.74 -26.81
CA VAL A 19 2.20 5.63 -26.09
C VAL A 19 2.78 5.48 -24.68
N ASN A 20 4.11 5.48 -24.54
CA ASN A 20 4.77 5.38 -23.24
C ASN A 20 4.46 6.59 -22.36
N PHE A 21 4.41 7.82 -22.92
CA PHE A 21 4.02 9.01 -22.17
C PHE A 21 2.58 8.93 -21.67
N LEU A 22 1.64 8.54 -22.54
CA LEU A 22 0.23 8.38 -22.16
C LEU A 22 0.04 7.28 -21.10
N ALA A 23 0.72 6.14 -21.26
CA ALA A 23 0.70 5.06 -20.27
C ALA A 23 1.26 5.53 -18.92
N THR A 24 2.39 6.23 -18.92
CA THR A 24 2.98 6.83 -17.71
C THR A 24 2.00 7.80 -17.05
N ARG A 25 1.41 8.71 -17.82
CA ARG A 25 0.45 9.67 -17.30
C ARG A 25 -0.78 8.99 -16.71
N ALA A 26 -1.34 7.99 -17.39
CA ALA A 26 -2.49 7.22 -16.90
C ALA A 26 -2.16 6.47 -15.59
N THR A 27 -0.97 5.90 -15.48
CA THR A 27 -0.48 5.23 -14.27
C THR A 27 -0.27 6.21 -13.12
N LEU A 28 0.32 7.37 -13.36
CA LEU A 28 0.61 8.34 -12.30
C LEU A 28 -0.58 9.24 -11.94
N ARG A 29 -1.58 9.34 -12.82
CA ARG A 29 -2.82 10.11 -12.62
C ARG A 29 -4.06 9.28 -12.92
N PRO A 30 -4.24 8.14 -12.24
CA PRO A 30 -5.41 7.32 -12.49
C PRO A 30 -6.70 8.00 -11.99
N PRO A 31 -7.86 7.66 -12.55
CA PRO A 31 -9.14 8.19 -12.10
C PRO A 31 -9.39 7.82 -10.65
N ARG A 32 -10.16 8.64 -9.94
CA ARG A 32 -10.58 8.36 -8.56
C ARG A 32 -11.69 7.33 -8.57
N THR A 33 -11.51 6.27 -7.81
CA THR A 33 -12.53 5.23 -7.61
C THR A 33 -13.65 5.79 -6.72
N PRO A 34 -14.93 5.62 -7.07
CA PRO A 34 -16.04 5.98 -6.23
C PRO A 34 -16.02 5.22 -4.89
N PHE A 35 -16.61 5.80 -3.85
CA PHE A 35 -16.85 5.09 -2.61
C PHE A 35 -17.95 4.03 -2.82
N PHE A 36 -17.70 2.81 -2.36
CA PHE A 36 -18.62 1.67 -2.54
C PHE A 36 -19.12 1.10 -1.20
N ILE A 37 -18.54 1.50 -0.09
CA ILE A 37 -18.93 1.16 1.28
C ILE A 37 -18.46 2.25 2.24
N THR A 38 -19.20 2.44 3.33
CA THR A 38 -18.87 3.38 4.40
C THR A 38 -18.83 2.67 5.75
N PRO A 39 -18.22 3.23 6.79
CA PRO A 39 -18.29 2.63 8.13
C PRO A 39 -19.72 2.44 8.64
N ARG A 40 -20.64 3.33 8.23
CA ARG A 40 -22.07 3.22 8.58
C ARG A 40 -22.71 1.91 8.08
N ASP A 41 -22.33 1.49 6.86
CA ASP A 41 -22.86 0.25 6.26
C ASP A 41 -22.39 -1.00 7.00
N LEU A 42 -21.32 -0.88 7.79
CA LEU A 42 -20.80 -1.92 8.68
C LEU A 42 -21.20 -1.73 10.15
N GLY A 43 -22.07 -0.75 10.46
CA GLY A 43 -22.50 -0.45 11.82
C GLY A 43 -21.38 0.15 12.72
N LEU A 44 -20.33 0.71 12.13
CA LEU A 44 -19.20 1.25 12.85
C LEU A 44 -19.39 2.75 13.15
N PRO A 45 -19.12 3.21 14.38
CA PRO A 45 -19.05 4.64 14.67
C PRO A 45 -17.84 5.24 13.97
N TYR A 46 -17.99 6.44 13.42
CA TYR A 46 -16.88 7.13 12.78
C TYR A 46 -17.01 8.64 12.79
N GLN A 47 -15.88 9.29 12.63
CA GLN A 47 -15.76 10.73 12.42
C GLN A 47 -15.00 10.98 11.11
N ASN A 48 -15.50 11.93 10.30
CA ASN A 48 -14.72 12.41 9.16
C ASN A 48 -13.56 13.25 9.66
N VAL A 49 -12.36 12.92 9.23
CA VAL A 49 -11.14 13.63 9.60
C VAL A 49 -10.39 14.13 8.39
N ALA A 50 -9.64 15.21 8.57
CA ALA A 50 -8.71 15.71 7.57
C ALA A 50 -7.43 16.19 8.28
N PHE A 51 -6.28 15.89 7.69
CA PHE A 51 -4.97 16.25 8.22
C PHE A 51 -3.98 16.52 7.08
N PRO A 52 -2.97 17.39 7.30
CA PRO A 52 -1.96 17.65 6.28
C PRO A 52 -0.98 16.50 6.18
N SER A 53 -0.59 16.14 4.95
CA SER A 53 0.60 15.34 4.68
C SER A 53 1.85 16.17 5.02
N ARG A 54 2.99 15.50 5.26
CA ARG A 54 4.26 16.17 5.60
C ARG A 54 4.75 17.14 4.51
N ASP A 55 4.28 16.97 3.28
CA ASP A 55 4.53 17.88 2.15
C ASP A 55 3.35 18.82 1.83
N GLY A 56 2.39 18.97 2.76
CA GLY A 56 1.34 19.97 2.73
C GLY A 56 0.04 19.60 2.01
N ILE A 57 -0.07 18.38 1.45
CA ILE A 57 -1.31 17.90 0.83
C ILE A 57 -2.34 17.56 1.90
N ARG A 58 -3.59 18.00 1.73
CA ARG A 58 -4.67 17.67 2.66
C ARG A 58 -5.19 16.26 2.39
N LEU A 59 -5.05 15.39 3.39
CA LEU A 59 -5.54 14.02 3.39
C LEU A 59 -6.88 13.95 4.12
N HIS A 60 -7.75 13.04 3.66
CA HIS A 60 -9.05 12.79 4.23
C HIS A 60 -9.20 11.34 4.68
N GLY A 61 -9.83 11.12 5.83
CA GLY A 61 -10.01 9.79 6.40
C GLY A 61 -11.29 9.65 7.20
N TRP A 62 -11.47 8.46 7.74
CA TRP A 62 -12.41 8.13 8.78
C TRP A 62 -11.65 7.67 10.02
N TRP A 63 -11.93 8.32 11.14
CA TRP A 63 -11.49 7.88 12.45
C TRP A 63 -12.60 7.06 13.10
N LEU A 64 -12.34 5.82 13.44
CA LEU A 64 -13.27 4.88 14.06
C LEU A 64 -12.86 4.71 15.53
N PRO A 65 -13.50 5.42 16.47
CA PRO A 65 -13.16 5.30 17.89
C PRO A 65 -13.67 4.00 18.48
N ALA A 66 -12.80 3.21 19.08
CA ALA A 66 -13.18 2.03 19.88
C ALA A 66 -13.54 2.45 21.33
N PRO A 67 -14.51 1.78 21.96
CA PRO A 67 -14.94 2.13 23.33
C PRO A 67 -13.86 1.92 24.40
N LYS A 68 -13.04 0.90 24.24
CA LYS A 68 -11.92 0.54 25.14
C LYS A 68 -10.68 0.31 24.29
N PRO A 69 -9.94 1.38 23.96
CA PRO A 69 -8.85 1.25 23.01
C PRO A 69 -7.62 0.57 23.60
N VAL A 70 -7.08 -0.41 22.85
CA VAL A 70 -5.82 -1.09 23.17
C VAL A 70 -4.66 -0.57 22.31
N GLY A 71 -4.97 0.11 21.20
CA GLY A 71 -3.99 0.64 20.26
C GLY A 71 -4.68 1.38 19.11
N ILE A 72 -3.89 1.86 18.19
CA ILE A 72 -4.36 2.51 16.97
C ILE A 72 -3.89 1.70 15.77
N ALA A 73 -4.82 1.29 14.90
CA ALA A 73 -4.54 0.68 13.61
C ALA A 73 -4.71 1.73 12.50
N ILE A 74 -3.64 1.98 11.73
CA ILE A 74 -3.68 2.78 10.52
C ILE A 74 -3.79 1.83 9.34
N LEU A 75 -4.80 2.04 8.48
CA LEU A 75 -5.11 1.14 7.39
C LEU A 75 -4.95 1.83 6.04
N CYS A 76 -4.07 1.26 5.22
CA CYS A 76 -3.57 1.80 3.96
C CYS A 76 -4.10 0.98 2.78
N HIS A 77 -4.84 1.62 1.88
CA HIS A 77 -5.44 0.97 0.71
C HIS A 77 -4.44 0.74 -0.43
N GLY A 78 -4.81 -0.13 -1.39
CA GLY A 78 -4.04 -0.41 -2.59
C GLY A 78 -4.10 0.70 -3.66
N TYR A 79 -3.27 0.53 -4.70
CA TYR A 79 -3.33 1.37 -5.90
C TYR A 79 -4.70 1.23 -6.57
N LEU A 80 -5.23 2.30 -7.17
CA LEU A 80 -6.58 2.42 -7.74
C LEU A 80 -7.74 2.37 -6.74
N MET A 81 -7.49 2.10 -5.47
CA MET A 81 -8.51 2.01 -4.43
C MET A 81 -8.65 3.32 -3.63
N ASN A 82 -9.45 3.31 -2.60
CA ASN A 82 -9.65 4.38 -1.63
C ASN A 82 -9.89 3.76 -0.24
N ARG A 83 -10.16 4.59 0.76
CA ARG A 83 -10.37 4.18 2.15
C ARG A 83 -11.49 3.15 2.39
N CYS A 84 -12.32 2.84 1.39
CA CYS A 84 -13.32 1.79 1.50
C CYS A 84 -12.69 0.39 1.51
N GLU A 85 -11.59 0.19 0.80
CA GLU A 85 -10.97 -1.12 0.63
C GLU A 85 -10.58 -1.79 1.95
N PRO A 86 -9.90 -1.12 2.91
CA PRO A 86 -9.50 -1.76 4.16
C PRO A 86 -10.60 -1.76 5.24
N LEU A 87 -11.83 -1.29 4.96
CA LEU A 87 -12.89 -1.27 5.96
C LEU A 87 -13.25 -2.63 6.56
N PRO A 88 -13.28 -3.76 5.82
CA PRO A 88 -13.49 -5.06 6.44
C PRO A 88 -12.41 -5.39 7.49
N VAL A 89 -11.16 -5.07 7.20
CA VAL A 89 -10.04 -5.23 8.16
C VAL A 89 -10.21 -4.29 9.36
N ALA A 90 -10.62 -3.04 9.11
CA ALA A 90 -10.86 -2.06 10.16
C ALA A 90 -11.98 -2.52 11.12
N ARG A 91 -13.01 -3.17 10.61
CA ARG A 91 -14.10 -3.73 11.42
C ARG A 91 -13.59 -4.77 12.42
N GLU A 92 -12.82 -5.74 11.96
CA GLU A 92 -12.30 -6.80 12.82
C GLU A 92 -11.35 -6.24 13.90
N LEU A 93 -10.49 -5.29 13.53
CA LEU A 93 -9.59 -4.63 14.48
C LEU A 93 -10.35 -3.73 15.46
N TRP A 94 -11.39 -3.03 15.02
CA TRP A 94 -12.24 -2.22 15.89
C TRP A 94 -12.98 -3.06 16.94
N GLN A 95 -13.46 -4.25 16.56
CA GLN A 95 -14.16 -5.19 17.46
C GLN A 95 -13.26 -5.66 18.60
N VAL A 96 -11.96 -5.77 18.38
CA VAL A 96 -10.98 -6.17 19.42
C VAL A 96 -10.31 -4.97 20.11
N GLY A 97 -10.84 -3.76 19.92
CA GLY A 97 -10.44 -2.57 20.68
C GLY A 97 -9.42 -1.67 19.99
N PHE A 98 -9.13 -1.80 18.72
CA PHE A 98 -8.32 -0.79 18.07
C PHE A 98 -9.14 0.45 17.68
N HIS A 99 -8.63 1.65 17.97
CA HIS A 99 -9.01 2.80 17.17
C HIS A 99 -8.53 2.56 15.74
N CYS A 100 -9.36 2.82 14.73
CA CYS A 100 -8.93 2.64 13.35
C CYS A 100 -8.92 3.97 12.60
N LEU A 101 -7.82 4.26 11.92
CA LEU A 101 -7.72 5.35 10.95
C LEU A 101 -7.65 4.74 9.55
N VAL A 102 -8.73 4.88 8.78
CA VAL A 102 -8.75 4.56 7.35
C VAL A 102 -8.75 5.87 6.56
N PHE A 103 -7.78 6.07 5.67
CA PHE A 103 -7.62 7.33 4.96
C PHE A 103 -7.38 7.11 3.47
N ASP A 104 -7.68 8.13 2.67
CA ASP A 104 -7.34 8.13 1.25
C ASP A 104 -5.91 8.64 1.10
N PHE A 105 -5.08 7.88 0.41
CA PHE A 105 -3.79 8.40 -0.08
C PHE A 105 -4.00 9.61 -0.99
N ARG A 106 -2.94 10.40 -1.17
CA ARG A 106 -2.91 11.51 -2.14
C ARG A 106 -3.47 11.08 -3.49
N ALA A 107 -4.13 12.00 -4.17
CA ALA A 107 -4.78 11.76 -5.47
C ALA A 107 -5.85 10.66 -5.44
N ARG A 108 -6.34 10.21 -4.28
CA ARG A 108 -7.37 9.18 -4.11
C ARG A 108 -8.56 9.70 -3.31
N GLY A 109 -9.72 9.04 -3.47
CA GLY A 109 -10.93 9.37 -2.74
C GLY A 109 -11.19 10.87 -2.65
N LYS A 110 -11.19 11.43 -1.42
CA LYS A 110 -11.36 12.86 -1.15
C LYS A 110 -10.06 13.61 -0.86
N SER A 111 -8.92 12.90 -0.75
CA SER A 111 -7.62 13.54 -0.50
C SER A 111 -7.17 14.38 -1.69
N GLU A 112 -6.47 15.47 -1.40
CA GLU A 112 -5.91 16.36 -2.40
C GLU A 112 -4.78 15.69 -3.22
N GLY A 113 -4.22 16.45 -4.13
CA GLY A 113 -3.18 15.97 -5.04
C GLY A 113 -3.76 15.40 -6.32
N ASN A 114 -2.86 15.23 -7.30
CA ASN A 114 -3.20 14.74 -8.64
C ASN A 114 -2.18 13.72 -9.16
N LEU A 115 -1.25 13.31 -8.31
CA LEU A 115 -0.15 12.42 -8.64
C LEU A 115 -0.08 11.28 -7.62
N CYS A 116 -0.10 10.05 -8.11
CA CYS A 116 0.17 8.84 -7.34
C CYS A 116 1.53 8.28 -7.77
N THR A 117 2.47 8.19 -6.84
CA THR A 117 3.84 7.71 -7.10
C THR A 117 4.03 6.24 -6.79
N ILE A 118 2.94 5.57 -6.41
CA ILE A 118 2.86 4.15 -6.11
C ILE A 118 3.88 3.76 -5.02
N GLY A 119 3.83 4.47 -3.89
CA GLY A 119 4.58 4.16 -2.66
C GLY A 119 5.58 5.21 -2.21
N ASP A 120 6.19 6.01 -3.10
CA ASP A 120 7.23 6.97 -2.72
C ASP A 120 6.67 8.14 -1.89
N LEU A 121 5.79 8.94 -2.48
CA LEU A 121 5.15 10.05 -1.76
C LEU A 121 4.04 9.54 -0.83
N GLU A 122 3.41 8.40 -1.13
CA GLU A 122 2.42 7.77 -0.28
C GLU A 122 3.00 7.35 1.08
N ARG A 123 4.30 7.07 1.17
CA ARG A 123 5.02 6.92 2.43
C ARG A 123 4.88 8.14 3.35
N LEU A 124 4.93 9.37 2.78
CA LEU A 124 4.71 10.61 3.56
C LEU A 124 3.29 10.71 4.11
N ASP A 125 2.31 10.17 3.37
CA ASP A 125 0.92 10.13 3.81
C ASP A 125 0.73 9.18 4.99
N VAL A 126 1.40 8.00 4.97
CA VAL A 126 1.43 7.08 6.13
C VAL A 126 2.07 7.74 7.34
N LEU A 127 3.23 8.38 7.17
CA LEU A 127 3.90 9.12 8.25
C LEU A 127 3.03 10.21 8.85
N SER A 128 2.24 10.90 8.01
CA SER A 128 1.31 11.94 8.44
C SER A 128 0.08 11.36 9.14
N ALA A 129 -0.37 10.17 8.72
CA ALA A 129 -1.40 9.42 9.43
C ALA A 129 -0.92 9.01 10.84
N VAL A 130 0.36 8.62 10.99
CA VAL A 130 0.99 8.38 12.30
C VAL A 130 1.03 9.66 13.13
N ASP A 131 1.43 10.79 12.53
CA ASP A 131 1.45 12.10 13.21
C ASP A 131 0.05 12.53 13.69
N PHE A 132 -0.99 12.28 12.88
CA PHE A 132 -2.38 12.51 13.26
C PHE A 132 -2.83 11.58 14.39
N ALA A 133 -2.59 10.28 14.26
CA ALA A 133 -3.00 9.26 15.21
C ALA A 133 -2.38 9.50 16.61
N THR A 134 -1.07 9.75 16.67
CA THR A 134 -0.35 10.01 17.92
C THR A 134 -0.73 11.35 18.58
N ARG A 135 -1.21 12.34 17.82
CA ARG A 135 -1.78 13.56 18.42
C ARG A 135 -3.19 13.34 18.94
N THR A 136 -3.97 12.47 18.28
CA THR A 136 -5.37 12.19 18.66
C THR A 136 -5.46 11.32 19.89
N ALA A 137 -4.57 10.33 20.03
CA ALA A 137 -4.49 9.43 21.18
C ALA A 137 -3.01 9.11 21.49
N PRO A 138 -2.31 10.01 22.21
CA PRO A 138 -0.86 9.99 22.39
C PRO A 138 -0.32 8.77 23.15
N ASP A 139 -1.13 8.20 24.06
CA ASP A 139 -0.69 7.10 24.93
C ASP A 139 -0.88 5.71 24.31
N LEU A 140 -1.45 5.64 23.10
CA LEU A 140 -1.74 4.37 22.44
C LEU A 140 -0.67 3.98 21.42
N PRO A 141 -0.25 2.70 21.42
CA PRO A 141 0.67 2.18 20.41
C PRO A 141 0.03 2.16 19.02
N VAL A 142 0.83 2.45 17.99
CA VAL A 142 0.39 2.51 16.60
C VAL A 142 0.88 1.28 15.84
N VAL A 143 -0.03 0.61 15.14
CA VAL A 143 0.27 -0.47 14.17
C VAL A 143 -0.24 -0.08 12.79
N VAL A 144 0.37 -0.61 11.74
CA VAL A 144 -0.02 -0.28 10.35
C VAL A 144 -0.32 -1.55 9.58
N TYR A 145 -1.48 -1.58 8.94
CA TYR A 145 -1.84 -2.55 7.90
C TYR A 145 -1.85 -1.86 6.55
N GLY A 146 -1.34 -2.53 5.53
CA GLY A 146 -1.43 -2.02 4.16
C GLY A 146 -1.58 -3.13 3.13
N ALA A 147 -2.44 -2.88 2.14
CA ALA A 147 -2.66 -3.76 1.01
C ALA A 147 -1.89 -3.26 -0.23
N SER A 148 -1.19 -4.14 -0.93
CA SER A 148 -0.49 -3.85 -2.19
C SER A 148 0.44 -2.62 -2.07
N MET A 149 0.17 -1.53 -2.80
CA MET A 149 0.86 -0.24 -2.66
C MET A 149 0.87 0.25 -1.21
N GLY A 150 -0.27 0.10 -0.50
CA GLY A 150 -0.37 0.49 0.92
C GLY A 150 0.57 -0.29 1.81
N GLY A 151 0.77 -1.60 1.54
CA GLY A 151 1.74 -2.43 2.25
C GLY A 151 3.19 -2.00 2.01
N ALA A 152 3.52 -1.66 0.76
CA ALA A 152 4.83 -1.14 0.41
C ALA A 152 5.09 0.23 1.09
N ALA A 153 4.12 1.14 1.06
CA ALA A 153 4.20 2.44 1.73
C ALA A 153 4.32 2.30 3.26
N ALA A 154 3.61 1.32 3.86
CA ALA A 154 3.70 1.00 5.28
C ALA A 154 5.10 0.52 5.69
N ILE A 155 5.72 -0.36 4.90
CA ILE A 155 7.10 -0.82 5.12
C ILE A 155 8.08 0.35 5.05
N LEU A 156 7.96 1.20 4.00
CA LEU A 156 8.82 2.37 3.83
C LEU A 156 8.68 3.35 5.01
N ALA A 157 7.44 3.63 5.43
CA ALA A 157 7.17 4.52 6.57
C ALA A 157 7.68 3.94 7.90
N ALA A 158 7.48 2.65 8.15
CA ALA A 158 7.93 2.01 9.38
C ALA A 158 9.45 1.95 9.49
N ALA A 159 10.17 1.88 8.38
CA ALA A 159 11.63 1.96 8.38
C ALA A 159 12.15 3.35 8.81
N GLU A 160 11.33 4.40 8.66
CA GLU A 160 11.66 5.79 9.02
C GLU A 160 11.12 6.22 10.38
N ASP A 161 10.01 5.63 10.84
CA ASP A 161 9.29 6.08 12.05
C ASP A 161 9.13 4.93 13.06
N THR A 162 9.87 5.05 14.16
CA THR A 162 9.89 4.04 15.24
C THR A 162 8.61 4.02 16.08
N ARG A 163 7.71 5.00 15.95
CA ARG A 163 6.40 5.00 16.60
C ARG A 163 5.47 3.91 16.06
N ILE A 164 5.72 3.44 14.83
CA ILE A 164 5.01 2.30 14.25
C ILE A 164 5.52 1.02 14.93
N ARG A 165 4.71 0.41 15.79
CA ARG A 165 5.09 -0.76 16.58
C ARG A 165 5.13 -2.07 15.79
N ALA A 166 4.31 -2.19 14.76
CA ALA A 166 4.29 -3.37 13.88
C ALA A 166 3.73 -3.02 12.51
N VAL A 167 4.09 -3.83 11.52
CA VAL A 167 3.57 -3.72 10.15
C VAL A 167 2.99 -5.05 9.69
N VAL A 168 1.78 -4.98 9.10
CA VAL A 168 1.21 -6.06 8.29
C VAL A 168 1.16 -5.59 6.84
N ALA A 169 1.85 -6.29 5.95
CA ALA A 169 1.90 -5.99 4.53
C ALA A 169 1.27 -7.14 3.72
N ASP A 170 0.09 -6.87 3.17
CA ASP A 170 -0.71 -7.81 2.39
C ASP A 170 -0.43 -7.58 0.90
N SER A 171 0.09 -8.59 0.20
CA SER A 171 0.39 -8.58 -1.25
C SER A 171 1.31 -7.42 -1.68
N ALA A 172 2.25 -7.03 -0.81
CA ALA A 172 3.17 -5.92 -1.08
C ALA A 172 4.28 -6.30 -2.06
N TYR A 173 4.69 -5.36 -2.88
CA TYR A 173 5.85 -5.55 -3.75
C TYR A 173 7.18 -5.25 -3.03
N ALA A 174 8.25 -5.93 -3.43
CA ALA A 174 9.60 -5.73 -2.90
C ALA A 174 10.30 -4.51 -3.51
N ARG A 175 10.11 -4.28 -4.82
CA ARG A 175 10.60 -3.12 -5.58
C ARG A 175 9.57 -2.67 -6.61
N LEU A 176 9.31 -1.39 -6.70
CA LEU A 176 8.35 -0.85 -7.66
C LEU A 176 8.74 -1.11 -9.11
N ASN A 177 10.01 -0.93 -9.47
CA ASN A 177 10.48 -1.15 -10.83
C ASN A 177 10.34 -2.63 -11.29
N LEU A 178 10.39 -3.59 -10.37
CA LEU A 178 10.11 -5.00 -10.67
C LEU A 178 8.61 -5.22 -10.81
N ALA A 179 7.80 -4.77 -9.86
CA ALA A 179 6.35 -4.90 -9.90
C ALA A 179 5.75 -4.29 -11.18
N VAL A 180 6.23 -3.14 -11.61
CA VAL A 180 5.80 -2.52 -12.88
C VAL A 180 6.14 -3.39 -14.08
N LYS A 181 7.33 -4.02 -14.12
CA LYS A 181 7.71 -4.93 -15.19
C LYS A 181 6.87 -6.21 -15.20
N ASP A 182 6.57 -6.75 -14.02
CA ASP A 182 5.74 -7.95 -13.89
C ASP A 182 4.30 -7.65 -14.33
N TRP A 183 3.76 -6.50 -13.94
CA TRP A 183 2.47 -6.02 -14.41
C TRP A 183 2.40 -5.86 -15.92
N TRP A 184 3.42 -5.24 -16.56
CA TRP A 184 3.46 -5.15 -18.03
C TRP A 184 3.55 -6.52 -18.67
N ARG A 185 4.35 -7.42 -18.11
CA ARG A 185 4.46 -8.79 -18.63
C ARG A 185 3.13 -9.53 -18.57
N SER A 186 2.37 -9.37 -17.49
CA SER A 186 1.02 -9.92 -17.37
C SER A 186 0.04 -9.30 -18.39
N ALA A 187 0.13 -7.99 -18.63
CA ALA A 187 -0.80 -7.27 -19.50
C ALA A 187 -0.54 -7.48 -21.00
N VAL A 188 0.73 -7.47 -21.46
CA VAL A 188 1.11 -7.47 -22.88
C VAL A 188 2.15 -8.53 -23.27
N GLY A 189 2.46 -9.46 -22.36
CA GLY A 189 3.37 -10.58 -22.60
C GLY A 189 4.78 -10.13 -23.01
N LYS A 190 5.33 -10.78 -24.05
CA LYS A 190 6.70 -10.50 -24.54
C LYS A 190 6.88 -9.07 -25.04
N ALA A 191 5.81 -8.39 -25.47
CA ALA A 191 5.90 -7.00 -25.95
C ALA A 191 6.14 -5.97 -24.81
N SER A 192 6.18 -6.41 -23.55
CA SER A 192 6.42 -5.56 -22.37
C SER A 192 7.74 -4.77 -22.45
N PHE A 193 8.75 -5.23 -23.21
CA PHE A 193 9.99 -4.48 -23.40
C PHE A 193 9.77 -3.10 -24.06
N LEU A 194 8.71 -2.95 -24.87
CA LEU A 194 8.34 -1.67 -25.49
C LEU A 194 7.86 -0.62 -24.49
N LEU A 195 7.50 -1.05 -23.26
CA LEU A 195 7.06 -0.17 -22.18
C LEU A 195 8.21 0.26 -21.24
N HIS A 196 9.44 -0.23 -21.43
CA HIS A 196 10.58 0.20 -20.62
C HIS A 196 10.82 1.71 -20.58
N PRO A 197 10.59 2.48 -21.67
CA PRO A 197 10.71 3.94 -21.62
C PRO A 197 9.79 4.60 -20.58
N THR A 198 8.67 3.99 -20.19
CA THR A 198 7.76 4.56 -19.16
C THR A 198 8.47 4.79 -17.82
N LEU A 199 9.44 3.94 -17.42
CA LEU A 199 10.21 4.14 -16.19
C LEU A 199 11.07 5.41 -16.24
N LEU A 200 11.68 5.69 -17.38
CA LEU A 200 12.45 6.91 -17.59
C LEU A 200 11.53 8.13 -17.67
N ILE A 201 10.45 8.04 -18.44
CA ILE A 201 9.45 9.11 -18.56
C ILE A 201 8.83 9.39 -17.19
N GLY A 202 8.49 8.36 -16.41
CA GLY A 202 7.98 8.49 -15.04
C GLY A 202 8.96 9.23 -14.14
N ARG A 203 10.25 8.90 -14.22
CA ARG A 203 11.30 9.61 -13.47
C ARG A 203 11.39 11.09 -13.84
N LEU A 204 11.34 11.40 -15.13
CA LEU A 204 11.38 12.80 -15.60
C LEU A 204 10.13 13.56 -15.18
N TYR A 205 8.95 12.89 -15.24
CA TYR A 205 7.66 13.49 -14.92
C TYR A 205 7.47 13.76 -13.41
N THR A 206 7.88 12.82 -12.55
CA THR A 206 7.68 12.90 -11.11
C THR A 206 8.89 13.44 -10.36
N ARG A 207 10.06 13.51 -11.01
CA ARG A 207 11.38 13.67 -10.39
C ARG A 207 11.72 12.57 -9.38
N GLN A 208 10.94 11.48 -9.36
CA GLN A 208 11.12 10.32 -8.51
C GLN A 208 11.53 9.11 -9.34
N SER A 209 12.28 8.19 -8.77
CA SER A 209 12.73 6.99 -9.46
C SER A 209 12.07 5.75 -8.88
N ALA A 210 11.34 5.00 -9.71
CA ALA A 210 10.77 3.71 -9.31
C ALA A 210 11.84 2.70 -8.77
N HIS A 211 13.10 2.86 -9.12
CA HIS A 211 14.20 2.06 -8.58
C HIS A 211 14.51 2.37 -7.11
N LYS A 212 14.18 3.57 -6.63
CA LYS A 212 14.37 3.98 -5.23
C LYS A 212 13.22 3.52 -4.33
N VAL A 213 12.05 3.23 -4.91
CA VAL A 213 10.90 2.68 -4.17
C VAL A 213 11.13 1.19 -4.00
N ALA A 214 11.85 0.84 -2.95
CA ALA A 214 12.38 -0.50 -2.71
C ALA A 214 12.16 -0.91 -1.24
N PRO A 215 10.96 -1.32 -0.85
CA PRO A 215 10.67 -1.82 0.50
C PRO A 215 11.68 -2.86 0.99
N GLU A 216 12.16 -3.77 0.13
CA GLU A 216 13.17 -4.76 0.48
C GLU A 216 14.51 -4.17 0.94
N ALA A 217 14.85 -2.96 0.47
CA ALA A 217 16.11 -2.32 0.84
C ALA A 217 16.08 -1.73 2.27
N VAL A 218 14.90 -1.51 2.83
CA VAL A 218 14.72 -0.83 4.11
C VAL A 218 14.00 -1.65 5.18
N ILE A 219 13.32 -2.73 4.82
CA ILE A 219 12.52 -3.55 5.74
C ILE A 219 13.32 -4.08 6.93
N ALA A 220 14.63 -4.31 6.75
CA ALA A 220 15.53 -4.72 7.84
C ALA A 220 15.65 -3.67 8.95
N HIS A 221 15.39 -2.39 8.68
CA HIS A 221 15.44 -1.30 9.67
C HIS A 221 14.20 -1.27 10.59
N ILE A 222 13.18 -2.07 10.28
CA ILE A 222 11.99 -2.18 11.14
C ILE A 222 12.33 -2.95 12.43
N ALA A 223 13.23 -3.94 12.36
CA ALA A 223 13.62 -4.72 13.52
C ALA A 223 14.15 -3.83 14.67
N PRO A 224 13.85 -4.17 15.94
CA PRO A 224 13.23 -5.40 16.45
C PRO A 224 11.67 -5.38 16.46
N ARG A 225 11.03 -4.46 15.75
CA ARG A 225 9.57 -4.39 15.63
C ARG A 225 9.07 -5.46 14.66
N PRO A 226 7.97 -6.19 15.00
CA PRO A 226 7.51 -7.31 14.20
C PRO A 226 6.92 -6.90 12.85
N VAL A 227 7.15 -7.74 11.84
CA VAL A 227 6.59 -7.61 10.48
C VAL A 227 5.87 -8.90 10.12
N LEU A 228 4.61 -8.78 9.68
CA LEU A 228 3.84 -9.87 9.07
C LEU A 228 3.68 -9.58 7.57
N LEU A 229 4.14 -10.49 6.76
CA LEU A 229 3.92 -10.52 5.33
C LEU A 229 2.81 -11.54 5.03
N MET A 230 1.79 -11.12 4.28
CA MET A 230 0.69 -11.98 3.84
C MET A 230 0.65 -11.94 2.31
N HIS A 231 0.53 -13.10 1.63
CA HIS A 231 0.59 -13.11 0.17
C HIS A 231 -0.14 -14.30 -0.43
N GLY A 232 -0.88 -14.06 -1.52
CA GLY A 232 -1.54 -15.11 -2.28
C GLY A 232 -0.56 -15.91 -3.14
N THR A 233 -0.64 -17.25 -3.12
CA THR A 233 0.27 -18.10 -3.91
C THR A 233 -0.01 -18.02 -5.41
N HIS A 234 -1.21 -17.56 -5.81
CA HIS A 234 -1.61 -17.37 -7.23
C HIS A 234 -1.64 -15.88 -7.63
N ASP A 235 -1.03 -14.99 -6.86
CA ASP A 235 -0.92 -13.57 -7.20
C ASP A 235 -0.11 -13.36 -8.47
N GLN A 236 -0.81 -13.03 -9.57
CA GLN A 236 -0.21 -12.77 -10.88
C GLN A 236 0.12 -11.29 -11.09
N LEU A 237 -0.46 -10.39 -10.28
CA LEU A 237 -0.19 -8.96 -10.37
C LEU A 237 1.12 -8.60 -9.68
N ILE A 238 1.29 -9.11 -8.47
CA ILE A 238 2.53 -9.03 -7.69
C ILE A 238 2.97 -10.46 -7.37
N PRO A 239 3.82 -11.07 -8.20
CA PRO A 239 4.18 -12.48 -8.04
C PRO A 239 4.74 -12.82 -6.66
N PRO A 240 4.54 -14.06 -6.14
CA PRO A 240 5.01 -14.51 -4.83
C PRO A 240 6.49 -14.24 -4.53
N ALA A 241 7.32 -14.19 -5.56
CA ALA A 241 8.74 -13.85 -5.44
C ALA A 241 8.98 -12.48 -4.77
N HIS A 242 8.01 -11.55 -4.81
CA HIS A 242 8.11 -10.29 -4.08
C HIS A 242 8.02 -10.50 -2.56
N ALA A 243 7.09 -11.34 -2.10
CA ALA A 243 6.98 -11.68 -0.68
C ALA A 243 8.22 -12.43 -0.17
N GLU A 244 8.76 -13.37 -0.96
CA GLU A 244 10.03 -14.06 -0.65
C GLU A 244 11.18 -13.08 -0.48
N ARG A 245 11.33 -12.12 -1.41
CA ARG A 245 12.37 -11.08 -1.33
C ARG A 245 12.22 -10.22 -0.07
N LEU A 246 11.00 -9.78 0.25
CA LEU A 246 10.72 -9.01 1.48
C LEU A 246 11.04 -9.84 2.72
N TYR A 247 10.63 -11.10 2.76
CA TYR A 247 10.88 -11.99 3.89
C TYR A 247 12.37 -12.24 4.10
N HIS A 248 13.12 -12.50 3.02
CA HIS A 248 14.57 -12.68 3.11
C HIS A 248 15.31 -11.42 3.54
N ALA A 249 14.85 -10.24 3.13
CA ALA A 249 15.45 -8.96 3.50
C ALA A 249 15.10 -8.51 4.93
N ALA A 250 13.95 -8.91 5.45
CA ALA A 250 13.51 -8.58 6.81
C ALA A 250 14.36 -9.30 7.87
N ARG A 251 14.56 -8.64 9.04
CA ARG A 251 15.15 -9.23 10.24
C ARG A 251 14.06 -9.65 11.21
N GLU A 252 14.41 -10.52 12.18
CA GLU A 252 13.49 -10.95 13.24
C GLU A 252 13.07 -9.78 14.16
N PRO A 253 11.82 -9.85 14.67
CA PRO A 253 10.80 -10.86 14.44
C PRO A 253 10.01 -10.62 13.15
N LYS A 254 9.90 -11.65 12.32
CA LYS A 254 9.19 -11.61 11.05
C LYS A 254 8.35 -12.87 10.83
N GLN A 255 7.24 -12.73 10.11
CA GLN A 255 6.37 -13.84 9.71
C GLN A 255 6.00 -13.70 8.23
N LEU A 256 5.84 -14.83 7.56
CA LEU A 256 5.28 -14.90 6.21
C LEU A 256 4.15 -15.94 6.20
N TRP A 257 2.97 -15.50 5.79
CA TRP A 257 1.83 -16.37 5.59
C TRP A 257 1.46 -16.46 4.11
N TRP A 258 1.37 -17.68 3.61
CA TRP A 258 0.96 -17.97 2.25
C TRP A 258 -0.53 -18.29 2.19
N ALA A 259 -1.32 -17.41 1.57
CA ALA A 259 -2.72 -17.67 1.28
C ALA A 259 -2.82 -18.59 0.07
N GLN A 260 -2.97 -19.90 0.33
CA GLN A 260 -2.97 -20.93 -0.72
C GLN A 260 -4.12 -20.74 -1.69
N GLY A 261 -3.81 -20.71 -3.00
CA GLY A 261 -4.78 -20.55 -4.06
C GLY A 261 -5.25 -19.13 -4.34
N CYS A 262 -5.03 -18.18 -3.41
CA CYS A 262 -5.55 -16.83 -3.53
C CYS A 262 -4.75 -15.99 -4.53
N GLU A 263 -5.46 -15.12 -5.23
CA GLU A 263 -4.91 -14.06 -6.07
C GLU A 263 -4.58 -12.79 -5.27
N HIS A 264 -4.30 -11.69 -5.99
CA HIS A 264 -3.86 -10.40 -5.42
C HIS A 264 -4.88 -9.82 -4.44
N VAL A 265 -4.51 -9.71 -3.15
CA VAL A 265 -5.33 -9.13 -2.07
C VAL A 265 -6.67 -9.86 -1.85
N GLN A 266 -6.83 -11.10 -2.34
CA GLN A 266 -8.08 -11.87 -2.22
C GLN A 266 -8.18 -12.70 -0.94
N ALA A 267 -7.07 -12.92 -0.24
CA ALA A 267 -7.02 -13.80 0.94
C ALA A 267 -8.06 -13.45 2.02
N ARG A 268 -8.33 -12.16 2.25
CA ARG A 268 -9.33 -11.69 3.22
C ARG A 268 -10.78 -12.06 2.88
N TYR A 269 -11.06 -12.42 1.62
CA TYR A 269 -12.37 -12.84 1.13
C TYR A 269 -12.47 -14.35 0.92
N GLU A 270 -11.40 -14.96 0.43
CA GLU A 270 -11.37 -16.38 0.08
C GLU A 270 -10.97 -17.28 1.27
N ARG A 271 -10.20 -16.74 2.23
CA ARG A 271 -9.73 -17.45 3.43
C ARG A 271 -9.92 -16.60 4.71
N PRO A 272 -11.13 -16.06 4.95
CA PRO A 272 -11.37 -15.14 6.07
C PRO A 272 -11.05 -15.77 7.43
N ASP A 273 -11.34 -17.08 7.61
CA ASP A 273 -11.14 -17.83 8.85
C ASP A 273 -9.66 -18.03 9.20
N GLU A 274 -8.74 -17.86 8.25
CA GLU A 274 -7.29 -17.89 8.50
C GLU A 274 -6.73 -16.46 8.55
N PHE A 275 -7.16 -15.60 7.62
CA PHE A 275 -6.64 -14.26 7.43
C PHE A 275 -6.87 -13.37 8.67
N TYR A 276 -8.14 -13.26 9.11
CA TYR A 276 -8.47 -12.33 10.18
C TYR A 276 -7.91 -12.74 11.54
N PRO A 277 -8.01 -14.02 11.99
CA PRO A 277 -7.38 -14.42 13.24
C PRO A 277 -5.87 -14.21 13.27
N LEU A 278 -5.16 -14.51 12.16
CA LEU A 278 -3.73 -14.29 12.05
C LEU A 278 -3.37 -12.80 12.20
N LEU A 279 -4.05 -11.93 11.46
CA LEU A 279 -3.84 -10.50 11.47
C LEU A 279 -4.15 -9.89 12.83
N VAL A 280 -5.31 -10.22 13.41
CA VAL A 280 -5.77 -9.69 14.70
C VAL A 280 -4.82 -10.11 15.82
N ASN A 281 -4.49 -11.40 15.92
CA ASN A 281 -3.57 -11.90 16.94
C ASN A 281 -2.18 -11.29 16.83
N PHE A 282 -1.67 -11.13 15.60
CA PHE A 282 -0.39 -10.47 15.38
C PHE A 282 -0.40 -9.01 15.87
N MET A 283 -1.45 -8.26 15.56
CA MET A 283 -1.55 -6.85 15.97
C MET A 283 -1.79 -6.69 17.48
N LEU A 284 -2.62 -7.54 18.10
CA LEU A 284 -2.83 -7.53 19.55
C LEU A 284 -1.51 -7.82 20.30
N LYS A 285 -0.77 -8.83 19.86
CA LYS A 285 0.54 -9.14 20.41
C LYS A 285 1.53 -7.99 20.30
N ALA A 286 1.53 -7.29 19.17
CA ALA A 286 2.43 -6.16 18.92
C ALA A 286 2.16 -4.96 19.85
N VAL A 287 0.94 -4.82 20.39
CA VAL A 287 0.56 -3.75 21.33
C VAL A 287 0.53 -4.23 22.80
N GLY A 288 0.87 -5.51 23.06
CA GLY A 288 0.87 -6.08 24.42
C GLY A 288 -0.54 -6.33 24.98
N ALA A 289 -1.51 -6.63 24.12
CA ALA A 289 -2.91 -6.87 24.47
C ALA A 289 -3.36 -8.34 24.26
N ASP A 290 -2.46 -9.28 24.39
CA ASP A 290 -2.68 -10.70 24.09
C ASP A 290 -3.77 -11.36 24.97
N ASP A 291 -4.11 -10.77 26.14
CA ASP A 291 -5.06 -11.33 27.11
C ASP A 291 -6.46 -10.70 27.08
N VAL A 292 -6.79 -9.88 26.09
CA VAL A 292 -8.08 -9.15 26.02
C VAL A 292 -9.21 -9.99 25.41
N GLY A 293 -9.09 -11.31 25.39
CA GLY A 293 -10.08 -12.21 24.76
C GLY A 293 -10.32 -13.55 25.44
N LYS A 294 -9.98 -13.69 26.72
CA LYS A 294 -10.35 -14.88 27.53
C LYS A 294 -11.47 -14.57 28.49
#